data_0e90cfae786b3ae285c9d6608f20b7d6
#
_entry.id   0e90cfae786b3ae285c9d6608f20b7d6
#
_cell.length_a   1.000
_cell.length_b   1.000
_cell.length_c   1.000
_cell.angle_alpha   90.00
_cell.angle_beta   90.00
_cell.angle_gamma   90.00
#
_symmetry.space_group_name_H-M   'P 1'
#
loop_
_entity.id
_entity.type
_entity.pdbx_description
1 polymer ?
#
loop_
_entity_poly.entity_id
_entity_poly.type
_entity_poly.pdbx_seq_one_letter_code
_entity_poly.pdbx_strand_id
1 'polypeptide(L)'
;TDRKDNRLNDGRCDPGGRFWVGSMNDLRRIQGNYEGNLYCYHPDGECVSQNLPVGVANGLAFSPDERYMFFADTMRETVWRFDYDKDQGKIWNQQVFLNLKNLPGKPDGACVDADGCYWLAHIYGWKVARYTPKGKLDREIQLPFPKPSMCAFGGSKLDTLFITSISTKHDKSNGEN
;
A
#
# COMPACT_ATOMS: atom_id res chain seq x y z
N THR A 1 17.63 -5.80 -3.27
CA THR A 1 17.26 -4.99 -4.44
C THR A 1 18.40 -5.04 -5.45
N ASP A 2 18.06 -4.92 -6.72
CA ASP A 2 18.97 -4.90 -7.88
C ASP A 2 19.68 -3.54 -8.05
N ARG A 3 19.36 -2.53 -7.24
CA ARG A 3 19.95 -1.19 -7.28
C ARG A 3 20.50 -0.79 -5.92
N LYS A 4 21.73 -0.23 -5.90
CA LYS A 4 22.49 0.12 -4.70
C LYS A 4 21.78 1.08 -3.76
N ASP A 5 21.01 2.04 -4.31
CA ASP A 5 20.36 3.10 -3.53
C ASP A 5 18.87 2.79 -3.26
N ASN A 6 18.41 1.59 -3.63
CA ASN A 6 17.06 1.14 -3.35
C ASN A 6 17.00 0.39 -2.01
N ARG A 7 15.90 0.61 -1.29
CA ARG A 7 15.49 -0.20 -0.15
C ARG A 7 14.10 -0.79 -0.36
N LEU A 8 13.78 -1.82 0.38
CA LEU A 8 12.42 -2.33 0.48
C LEU A 8 11.55 -1.32 1.25
N ASN A 9 10.26 -1.28 0.93
CA ASN A 9 9.28 -0.42 1.58
C ASN A 9 8.08 -1.24 2.05
N ASP A 10 6.93 -1.16 1.39
CA ASP A 10 5.74 -1.91 1.78
C ASP A 10 5.80 -3.36 1.29
N GLY A 11 5.30 -4.28 2.10
CA GLY A 11 5.26 -5.70 1.76
C GLY A 11 4.19 -6.45 2.53
N ARG A 12 3.73 -7.57 1.94
CA ARG A 12 2.69 -8.42 2.50
C ARG A 12 2.84 -9.86 2.05
N CYS A 13 2.53 -10.80 2.94
CA CYS A 13 2.35 -12.19 2.52
C CYS A 13 1.02 -12.35 1.78
N ASP A 14 1.06 -13.13 0.70
CA ASP A 14 -0.13 -13.52 -0.03
C ASP A 14 -0.79 -14.78 0.59
N PRO A 15 -2.03 -15.12 0.17
CA PRO A 15 -2.69 -16.34 0.61
C PRO A 15 -1.94 -17.64 0.26
N GLY A 16 -1.05 -17.60 -0.74
CA GLY A 16 -0.20 -18.73 -1.13
C GLY A 16 1.10 -18.86 -0.32
N GLY A 17 1.34 -17.99 0.68
CA GLY A 17 2.51 -18.03 1.56
C GLY A 17 3.77 -17.38 0.99
N ARG A 18 3.68 -16.65 -0.13
CA ARG A 18 4.80 -15.88 -0.71
C ARG A 18 4.82 -14.48 -0.09
N PHE A 19 6.01 -13.90 0.02
CA PHE A 19 6.17 -12.52 0.48
C PHE A 19 6.33 -11.58 -0.72
N TRP A 20 5.34 -10.74 -0.93
CA TRP A 20 5.38 -9.65 -1.91
C TRP A 20 5.92 -8.40 -1.27
N VAL A 21 6.88 -7.75 -1.93
CA VAL A 21 7.52 -6.55 -1.38
C VAL A 21 7.92 -5.60 -2.50
N GLY A 22 7.60 -4.35 -2.30
CA GLY A 22 8.03 -3.29 -3.20
C GLY A 22 9.29 -2.59 -2.72
N SER A 23 10.05 -2.04 -3.64
CA SER A 23 11.21 -1.21 -3.35
C SER A 23 11.01 0.24 -3.77
N MET A 24 11.91 1.10 -3.31
CA MET A 24 11.96 2.51 -3.66
C MET A 24 13.40 3.00 -3.62
N ASN A 25 13.70 4.06 -4.38
CA ASN A 25 14.96 4.79 -4.22
C ASN A 25 14.83 5.78 -3.08
N ASP A 26 15.67 5.64 -2.05
CA ASP A 26 15.56 6.47 -0.83
C ASP A 26 16.19 7.86 -1.02
N LEU A 27 17.17 8.00 -1.92
CA LEU A 27 17.87 9.25 -2.16
C LEU A 27 17.19 10.12 -3.22
N ARG A 28 16.40 9.53 -4.13
CA ARG A 28 15.83 10.20 -5.29
C ARG A 28 14.30 10.09 -5.33
N ARG A 29 13.65 10.51 -4.25
CA ARG A 29 12.17 10.59 -4.20
C ARG A 29 11.66 11.81 -5.00
N ILE A 30 12.05 11.91 -6.26
CA ILE A 30 11.63 12.98 -7.16
C ILE A 30 10.55 12.43 -8.12
N GLN A 31 9.58 13.27 -8.43
CA GLN A 31 8.58 12.93 -9.42
C GLN A 31 9.23 12.59 -10.77
N GLY A 32 8.83 11.47 -11.38
CA GLY A 32 9.42 10.96 -12.61
C GLY A 32 10.55 9.97 -12.41
N ASN A 33 11.05 9.78 -11.19
CA ASN A 33 12.01 8.73 -10.87
C ASN A 33 11.31 7.48 -10.36
N TYR A 34 11.21 6.45 -11.18
CA TYR A 34 10.52 5.19 -10.89
C TYR A 34 11.53 4.03 -10.92
N GLU A 35 12.53 4.13 -10.03
CA GLU A 35 13.62 3.14 -9.92
C GLU A 35 13.32 1.99 -8.97
N GLY A 36 12.20 2.06 -8.24
CA GLY A 36 11.70 0.93 -7.46
C GLY A 36 11.08 -0.16 -8.34
N ASN A 37 10.79 -1.29 -7.74
CA ASN A 37 10.16 -2.44 -8.39
C ASN A 37 9.32 -3.23 -7.39
N LEU A 38 8.48 -4.14 -7.87
CA LEU A 38 7.75 -5.12 -7.07
C LEU A 38 8.41 -6.49 -7.23
N TYR A 39 8.57 -7.20 -6.12
CA TYR A 39 9.16 -8.54 -6.06
C TYR A 39 8.19 -9.50 -5.37
N CYS A 40 8.22 -10.76 -5.80
CA CYS A 40 7.59 -11.89 -5.14
C CYS A 40 8.68 -12.84 -4.64
N TYR A 41 8.77 -13.06 -3.34
CA TYR A 41 9.70 -13.99 -2.71
C TYR A 41 8.95 -15.27 -2.35
N HIS A 42 9.38 -16.39 -2.93
CA HIS A 42 8.79 -17.69 -2.76
C HIS A 42 9.36 -18.46 -1.56
N PRO A 43 8.60 -19.39 -0.95
CA PRO A 43 9.07 -20.17 0.20
C PRO A 43 10.32 -21.03 -0.09
N ASP A 44 10.58 -21.40 -1.33
CA ASP A 44 11.77 -22.12 -1.78
C ASP A 44 13.02 -21.26 -1.92
N GLY A 45 12.89 -19.94 -1.71
CA GLY A 45 13.97 -18.96 -1.78
C GLY A 45 14.07 -18.21 -3.11
N GLU A 46 13.25 -18.55 -4.11
CA GLU A 46 13.22 -17.81 -5.37
C GLU A 46 12.67 -16.40 -5.16
N CYS A 47 13.33 -15.39 -5.76
CA CYS A 47 12.88 -13.99 -5.75
C CYS A 47 12.60 -13.52 -7.18
N VAL A 48 11.34 -13.38 -7.52
CA VAL A 48 10.88 -13.02 -8.87
C VAL A 48 10.58 -11.52 -8.94
N SER A 49 11.30 -10.82 -9.83
CA SER A 49 11.00 -9.42 -10.18
C SER A 49 9.76 -9.36 -11.07
N GLN A 50 8.81 -8.50 -10.74
CA GLN A 50 7.62 -8.28 -11.54
C GLN A 50 7.83 -7.30 -12.70
N ASN A 51 9.03 -6.69 -12.79
CA ASN A 51 9.35 -5.66 -13.78
C ASN A 51 8.32 -4.52 -13.81
N LEU A 52 7.88 -4.11 -12.64
CA LEU A 52 6.88 -3.06 -12.43
C LEU A 52 7.54 -1.81 -11.85
N PRO A 53 8.02 -0.85 -12.68
CA PRO A 53 8.68 0.35 -12.20
C PRO A 53 7.76 1.19 -11.30
N VAL A 54 8.22 1.51 -10.10
CA VAL A 54 7.47 2.25 -9.09
C VAL A 54 8.36 3.32 -8.44
N GLY A 55 7.77 4.45 -8.08
CA GLY A 55 8.47 5.52 -7.36
C GLY A 55 8.63 5.18 -5.89
N VAL A 56 7.52 5.01 -5.19
CA VAL A 56 7.46 4.56 -3.79
C VAL A 56 6.37 3.49 -3.67
N ALA A 57 6.79 2.25 -3.51
CA ALA A 57 5.93 1.08 -3.40
C ALA A 57 5.14 1.11 -2.10
N ASN A 58 3.81 1.07 -2.18
CA ASN A 58 2.90 1.09 -1.04
C ASN A 58 1.60 0.35 -1.33
N GLY A 59 0.68 0.34 -0.37
CA GLY A 59 -0.70 -0.07 -0.49
C GLY A 59 -0.92 -1.53 -0.93
N LEU A 60 0.01 -2.41 -0.59
CA LEU A 60 -0.02 -3.80 -1.01
C LEU A 60 -1.06 -4.57 -0.20
N ALA A 61 -2.07 -5.12 -0.87
CA ALA A 61 -3.13 -5.91 -0.25
C ALA A 61 -3.71 -6.92 -1.23
N PHE A 62 -4.36 -7.97 -0.69
CA PHE A 62 -5.06 -8.98 -1.46
C PHE A 62 -6.53 -8.98 -1.12
N SER A 63 -7.39 -9.26 -2.10
CA SER A 63 -8.83 -9.40 -1.87
C SER A 63 -9.15 -10.69 -1.11
N PRO A 64 -10.22 -10.72 -0.28
CA PRO A 64 -10.56 -11.90 0.51
C PRO A 64 -11.03 -13.10 -0.34
N ASP A 65 -11.46 -12.85 -1.58
CA ASP A 65 -11.77 -13.90 -2.56
C ASP A 65 -10.54 -14.41 -3.33
N GLU A 66 -9.34 -13.92 -2.96
CA GLU A 66 -8.04 -14.33 -3.49
C GLU A 66 -7.85 -14.10 -5.01
N ARG A 67 -8.67 -13.23 -5.62
CA ARG A 67 -8.68 -12.98 -7.07
C ARG A 67 -7.93 -11.73 -7.49
N TYR A 68 -7.68 -10.81 -6.54
CA TYR A 68 -7.09 -9.52 -6.84
C TYR A 68 -5.94 -9.18 -5.90
N MET A 69 -4.92 -8.55 -6.46
CA MET A 69 -3.88 -7.86 -5.71
C MET A 69 -4.01 -6.36 -5.96
N PHE A 70 -3.86 -5.57 -4.90
CA PHE A 70 -3.77 -4.12 -4.97
C PHE A 70 -2.33 -3.68 -4.70
N PHE A 71 -1.89 -2.64 -5.39
CA PHE A 71 -0.56 -2.07 -5.23
C PHE A 71 -0.59 -0.58 -5.56
N ALA A 72 0.06 0.25 -4.74
CA ALA A 72 0.08 1.68 -4.90
C ALA A 72 1.48 2.22 -5.21
N ASP A 73 1.52 3.29 -5.96
CA ASP A 73 2.68 4.17 -6.09
C ASP A 73 2.35 5.54 -5.49
N THR A 74 2.97 5.86 -4.37
CA THR A 74 2.81 7.15 -3.69
C THR A 74 3.19 8.32 -4.59
N MET A 75 4.22 8.16 -5.44
CA MET A 75 4.69 9.24 -6.32
C MET A 75 3.76 9.48 -7.50
N ARG A 76 3.11 8.43 -8.01
CA ARG A 76 2.08 8.53 -9.06
C ARG A 76 0.69 8.86 -8.51
N GLU A 77 0.52 8.82 -7.18
CA GLU A 77 -0.77 9.02 -6.51
C GLU A 77 -1.86 8.09 -7.06
N THR A 78 -1.45 6.85 -7.33
CA THR A 78 -2.28 5.87 -8.03
C THR A 78 -2.25 4.53 -7.28
N VAL A 79 -3.40 3.90 -7.17
CA VAL A 79 -3.53 2.50 -6.75
C VAL A 79 -3.95 1.70 -7.97
N TRP A 80 -3.25 0.62 -8.24
CA TRP A 80 -3.61 -0.36 -9.24
C TRP A 80 -4.24 -1.59 -8.62
N ARG A 81 -5.10 -2.25 -9.37
CA ARG A 81 -5.59 -3.59 -9.13
C ARG A 81 -5.07 -4.49 -10.25
N PHE A 82 -4.63 -5.66 -9.86
CA PHE A 82 -4.20 -6.73 -10.76
C PHE A 82 -5.12 -7.93 -10.55
N ASP A 83 -5.37 -8.70 -11.60
CA ASP A 83 -5.83 -10.07 -11.45
C ASP A 83 -4.68 -10.88 -10.84
N TYR A 84 -5.02 -11.82 -9.96
CA TYR A 84 -4.05 -12.56 -9.16
C TYR A 84 -4.37 -14.06 -9.16
N ASP A 85 -3.35 -14.88 -9.43
CA ASP A 85 -3.38 -16.33 -9.31
C ASP A 85 -2.64 -16.75 -8.04
N LYS A 86 -3.38 -17.21 -7.04
CA LYS A 86 -2.82 -17.61 -5.74
C LYS A 86 -1.96 -18.87 -5.83
N ASP A 87 -2.23 -19.78 -6.77
CA ASP A 87 -1.50 -21.05 -6.87
C ASP A 87 -0.13 -20.82 -7.51
N GLN A 88 -0.05 -19.96 -8.52
CA GLN A 88 1.19 -19.66 -9.23
C GLN A 88 1.93 -18.42 -8.70
N GLY A 89 1.27 -17.54 -7.90
CA GLY A 89 1.84 -16.27 -7.47
C GLY A 89 2.07 -15.31 -8.64
N LYS A 90 1.14 -15.25 -9.59
CA LYS A 90 1.22 -14.40 -10.77
C LYS A 90 0.21 -13.29 -10.72
N ILE A 91 0.58 -12.14 -11.28
CA ILE A 91 -0.30 -10.99 -11.47
C ILE A 91 -0.32 -10.58 -12.94
N TRP A 92 -1.47 -10.12 -13.42
CA TRP A 92 -1.66 -9.60 -14.78
C TRP A 92 -2.81 -8.60 -14.83
N ASN A 93 -3.16 -8.10 -15.99
CA ASN A 93 -4.30 -7.21 -16.22
C ASN A 93 -4.30 -5.99 -15.29
N GLN A 94 -3.18 -5.24 -15.27
CA GLN A 94 -3.04 -4.03 -14.47
C GLN A 94 -4.11 -3.00 -14.86
N GLN A 95 -4.91 -2.57 -13.89
CA GLN A 95 -5.94 -1.56 -14.05
C GLN A 95 -5.80 -0.48 -12.98
N VAL A 96 -6.08 0.77 -13.33
CA VAL A 96 -6.19 1.83 -12.33
C VAL A 96 -7.43 1.57 -11.48
N PHE A 97 -7.22 1.35 -10.18
CA PHE A 97 -8.28 1.19 -9.19
C PHE A 97 -8.66 2.53 -8.56
N LEU A 98 -7.65 3.31 -8.11
CA LEU A 98 -7.85 4.66 -7.61
C LEU A 98 -6.86 5.63 -8.28
N ASN A 99 -7.37 6.76 -8.71
CA ASN A 99 -6.57 7.92 -9.07
C ASN A 99 -6.77 8.99 -8.01
N LEU A 100 -5.72 9.27 -7.23
CA LEU A 100 -5.75 10.17 -6.08
C LEU A 100 -5.15 11.55 -6.38
N LYS A 101 -4.79 11.80 -7.63
CA LYS A 101 -4.29 13.11 -8.06
C LYS A 101 -5.30 14.20 -7.70
N ASN A 102 -4.79 15.29 -7.13
CA ASN A 102 -5.59 16.43 -6.66
C ASN A 102 -6.51 16.13 -5.45
N LEU A 103 -6.38 14.97 -4.80
CA LEU A 103 -7.04 14.68 -3.53
C LEU A 103 -6.09 14.95 -2.36
N PRO A 104 -6.61 15.28 -1.16
CA PRO A 104 -5.79 15.45 0.03
C PRO A 104 -5.06 14.15 0.40
N GLY A 105 -3.72 14.26 0.55
CA GLY A 105 -2.85 13.13 0.91
C GLY A 105 -2.46 12.24 -0.26
N LYS A 106 -1.54 11.32 0.02
CA LYS A 106 -1.02 10.35 -0.96
C LYS A 106 -1.23 8.93 -0.45
N PRO A 107 -1.28 7.92 -1.34
CA PRO A 107 -1.43 6.54 -0.90
C PRO A 107 -0.19 6.08 -0.12
N ASP A 108 -0.42 5.46 1.05
CA ASP A 108 0.58 4.77 1.86
C ASP A 108 0.12 3.33 2.09
N GLY A 109 0.24 2.77 3.28
CA GLY A 109 -0.17 1.41 3.57
C GLY A 109 -1.68 1.18 3.51
N ALA A 110 -2.07 -0.06 3.27
CA ALA A 110 -3.47 -0.44 3.07
C ALA A 110 -3.79 -1.84 3.59
N CYS A 111 -5.09 -2.13 3.72
CA CYS A 111 -5.63 -3.47 3.93
C CYS A 111 -6.97 -3.62 3.22
N VAL A 112 -7.48 -4.85 3.15
CA VAL A 112 -8.82 -5.15 2.62
C VAL A 112 -9.65 -5.78 3.73
N ASP A 113 -10.92 -5.39 3.85
CA ASP A 113 -11.86 -5.97 4.81
C ASP A 113 -12.63 -7.17 4.22
N ALA A 114 -13.47 -7.80 5.06
CA ALA A 114 -14.25 -8.99 4.68
C ALA A 114 -15.27 -8.71 3.56
N ASP A 115 -15.70 -7.45 3.37
CA ASP A 115 -16.60 -7.05 2.28
C ASP A 115 -15.82 -6.81 0.95
N GLY A 116 -14.49 -6.99 0.96
CA GLY A 116 -13.61 -6.72 -0.18
C GLY A 116 -13.32 -5.24 -0.38
N CYS A 117 -13.64 -4.38 0.59
CA CYS A 117 -13.35 -2.96 0.51
C CYS A 117 -11.90 -2.68 0.90
N TYR A 118 -11.26 -1.83 0.11
CA TYR A 118 -9.87 -1.42 0.29
C TYR A 118 -9.77 -0.21 1.21
N TRP A 119 -9.06 -0.38 2.33
CA TRP A 119 -8.76 0.66 3.30
C TRP A 119 -7.37 1.21 3.06
N LEU A 120 -7.24 2.51 2.90
CA LEU A 120 -6.01 3.19 2.53
C LEU A 120 -5.67 4.28 3.52
N ALA A 121 -4.43 4.28 4.01
CA ALA A 121 -3.86 5.40 4.73
C ALA A 121 -3.47 6.50 3.73
N HIS A 122 -3.99 7.72 3.95
CA HIS A 122 -3.65 8.90 3.16
C HIS A 122 -2.59 9.73 3.89
N ILE A 123 -1.30 9.42 3.66
CA ILE A 123 -0.21 10.21 4.27
C ILE A 123 -0.30 11.67 3.82
N TYR A 124 -0.15 12.61 4.76
CA TYR A 124 -0.42 14.04 4.62
C TYR A 124 -1.89 14.39 4.37
N GLY A 125 -2.80 13.43 4.42
CA GLY A 125 -4.23 13.60 4.19
C GLY A 125 -5.08 13.59 5.45
N TRP A 126 -4.48 13.36 6.64
CA TRP A 126 -5.15 13.34 7.95
C TRP A 126 -6.27 12.31 8.06
N LYS A 127 -6.24 11.25 7.26
CA LYS A 127 -7.35 10.29 7.19
C LYS A 127 -6.91 8.88 6.76
N VAL A 128 -7.76 7.92 7.10
CA VAL A 128 -7.86 6.63 6.44
C VAL A 128 -9.18 6.58 5.70
N ALA A 129 -9.20 6.11 4.47
CA ALA A 129 -10.41 6.04 3.66
C ALA A 129 -10.71 4.60 3.22
N ARG A 130 -12.00 4.25 3.21
CA ARG A 130 -12.52 2.97 2.73
C ARG A 130 -13.08 3.13 1.32
N TYR A 131 -12.65 2.28 0.41
CA TYR A 131 -13.12 2.24 -0.98
C TYR A 131 -13.79 0.91 -1.28
N THR A 132 -14.95 0.96 -1.93
CA THR A 132 -15.65 -0.26 -2.36
C THR A 132 -14.81 -1.08 -3.34
N PRO A 133 -15.14 -2.37 -3.61
CA PRO A 133 -14.44 -3.18 -4.63
C PRO A 133 -14.45 -2.57 -6.05
N LYS A 134 -15.31 -1.57 -6.29
CA LYS A 134 -15.38 -0.82 -7.54
C LYS A 134 -14.58 0.49 -7.52
N GLY A 135 -13.77 0.75 -6.46
CA GLY A 135 -12.97 1.96 -6.33
C GLY A 135 -13.78 3.22 -5.94
N LYS A 136 -15.01 3.07 -5.47
CA LYS A 136 -15.83 4.20 -5.05
C LYS A 136 -15.61 4.48 -3.55
N LEU A 137 -15.40 5.74 -3.19
CA LEU A 137 -15.29 6.13 -1.78
C LEU A 137 -16.57 5.74 -1.02
N ASP A 138 -16.42 4.98 0.06
CA ASP A 138 -17.49 4.57 0.97
C ASP A 138 -17.53 5.46 2.21
N ARG A 139 -16.38 5.60 2.91
CA ARG A 139 -16.25 6.44 4.10
C ARG A 139 -14.83 6.89 4.35
N GLU A 140 -14.68 7.91 5.19
CA GLU A 140 -13.41 8.43 5.68
C GLU A 140 -13.41 8.47 7.21
N ILE A 141 -12.26 8.14 7.81
CA ILE A 141 -11.98 8.33 9.23
C ILE A 141 -10.96 9.45 9.32
N GLN A 142 -11.37 10.61 9.83
CA GLN A 142 -10.47 11.73 10.11
C GLN A 142 -9.62 11.40 11.34
N LEU A 143 -8.34 11.76 11.27
CA LEU A 143 -7.36 11.46 12.30
C LEU A 143 -6.78 12.75 12.88
N PRO A 144 -6.37 12.76 14.16
CA PRO A 144 -5.77 13.92 14.80
C PRO A 144 -4.29 14.15 14.42
N PHE A 145 -3.78 13.43 13.39
CA PHE A 145 -2.39 13.51 12.93
C PHE A 145 -2.29 13.42 11.39
N PRO A 146 -1.28 14.10 10.79
CA PRO A 146 -1.23 14.29 9.34
C PRO A 146 -0.74 13.08 8.55
N LYS A 147 -0.03 12.14 9.20
CA LYS A 147 0.77 11.13 8.49
C LYS A 147 0.39 9.70 8.86
N PRO A 148 -0.88 9.28 8.72
CA PRO A 148 -1.19 7.87 8.81
C PRO A 148 -0.39 7.10 7.76
N SER A 149 0.21 5.97 8.17
CA SER A 149 1.15 5.24 7.31
C SER A 149 0.73 3.82 6.99
N MET A 150 -0.05 3.18 7.87
CA MET A 150 -0.57 1.84 7.65
C MET A 150 -1.87 1.66 8.40
N CYS A 151 -2.75 0.80 7.89
CA CYS A 151 -3.93 0.32 8.60
C CYS A 151 -4.04 -1.20 8.49
N ALA A 152 -4.52 -1.85 9.56
CA ALA A 152 -4.73 -3.28 9.61
C ALA A 152 -5.86 -3.63 10.57
N PHE A 153 -6.66 -4.63 10.24
CA PHE A 153 -7.64 -5.20 11.15
C PHE A 153 -6.99 -6.19 12.11
N GLY A 154 -7.42 -6.16 13.35
CA GLY A 154 -6.94 -7.02 14.42
C GLY A 154 -7.98 -7.22 15.51
N GLY A 155 -7.55 -7.80 16.65
CA GLY A 155 -8.43 -8.27 17.71
C GLY A 155 -8.96 -9.68 17.41
N SER A 156 -9.58 -10.31 18.43
CA SER A 156 -10.06 -11.70 18.32
C SER A 156 -11.16 -11.89 17.26
N LYS A 157 -11.87 -10.83 16.90
CA LYS A 157 -12.95 -10.83 15.91
C LYS A 157 -12.56 -10.10 14.61
N LEU A 158 -11.32 -9.57 14.51
CA LEU A 158 -10.86 -8.73 13.39
C LEU A 158 -11.77 -7.50 13.14
N ASP A 159 -12.36 -6.96 14.20
CA ASP A 159 -13.29 -5.82 14.18
C ASP A 159 -12.64 -4.49 14.65
N THR A 160 -11.35 -4.52 14.98
CA THR A 160 -10.60 -3.35 15.43
C THR A 160 -9.62 -2.91 14.34
N LEU A 161 -9.76 -1.68 13.87
CA LEU A 161 -8.82 -1.09 12.90
C LEU A 161 -7.66 -0.42 13.65
N PHE A 162 -6.47 -0.95 13.51
CA PHE A 162 -5.22 -0.37 14.00
C PHE A 162 -4.65 0.54 12.91
N ILE A 163 -4.21 1.73 13.31
CA ILE A 163 -3.63 2.72 12.41
C ILE A 163 -2.30 3.19 12.98
N THR A 164 -1.24 3.12 12.18
CA THR A 164 0.07 3.68 12.52
C THR A 164 0.26 5.06 11.90
N SER A 165 1.17 5.84 12.45
CA SER A 165 1.52 7.17 11.95
C SER A 165 3.02 7.41 12.01
N ILE A 166 3.53 8.17 11.05
CA ILE A 166 4.90 8.68 11.07
C ILE A 166 4.92 9.95 11.92
N SER A 167 5.68 9.93 13.04
CA SER A 167 5.96 11.10 13.86
C SER A 167 7.21 11.81 13.36
N THR A 168 7.18 13.13 13.26
CA THR A 168 8.38 13.95 13.04
C THR A 168 8.67 14.81 14.27
N LYS A 169 9.93 15.25 14.44
CA LYS A 169 10.34 16.09 15.57
C LYS A 169 9.53 17.38 15.68
N HIS A 170 8.92 17.85 14.61
CA HIS A 170 8.07 19.05 14.57
C HIS A 170 6.61 18.80 14.99
N ASP A 171 6.17 17.54 15.05
CA ASP A 171 4.78 17.23 15.45
C ASP A 171 4.57 17.33 16.98
N LYS A 172 5.65 17.52 17.76
CA LYS A 172 5.61 17.65 19.24
C LYS A 172 5.22 19.06 19.74
N SER A 173 5.12 20.05 18.87
CA SER A 173 4.91 21.44 19.29
C SER A 173 3.46 21.85 19.49
N ASN A 174 2.47 20.99 19.24
CA ASN A 174 1.03 21.34 19.30
C ASN A 174 0.21 20.51 20.29
N GLY A 175 0.82 19.86 21.25
CA GLY A 175 0.14 18.93 22.16
C GLY A 175 0.46 19.07 23.65
N GLU A 176 1.04 20.20 24.11
CA GLU A 176 1.21 20.47 25.54
C GLU A 176 0.76 21.91 25.83
N ASN A 177 -0.47 22.04 26.30
CA ASN A 177 -0.94 23.00 27.29
C ASN A 177 -2.02 22.32 28.14
#